data_a47625d7b1e62add409c064ea43c56db
#
_entry.id   a47625d7b1e62add409c064ea43c56db
#
_cell.length_a   1.000
_cell.length_b   1.000
_cell.length_c   1.000
_cell.angle_alpha   90.00
_cell.angle_beta   90.00
_cell.angle_gamma   90.00
#
_symmetry.space_group_name_H-M   'P 1'
#
loop_
_entity.id
_entity.type
_entity.pdbx_description
1 polymer ?
#
loop_
_entity_poly.entity_id
_entity_poly.type
_entity_poly.pdbx_seq_one_letter_code
_entity_poly.pdbx_strand_id
1 'polypeptide(L)'
;MAVSAGFKVSIEIVKKVLDLGRQYGVDVDGLLKEYDFRIQPIKGDPAYMPAEDVEFMLSVGLRQMSDPLPGLTLGVVSQQQLFGLVAFLAQTSSTVGACLEKIMQLEPLISNIGKTCLEYSPGEAQLIWHCHIQDPFVRTHVGSFILFTYTQLINTGTQAGHLVHEVHMAHPAPKDRATLDVYRNAFNCPVIFNARHYRVLFPATAVDLSVNTADPMLNTVLAEHAQKLLEERAKPASFTDEGRLHIQKLLQDGNVSRENVAAML
;
A
#
# COMPACT_ATOMS: atom_id res chain seq x y z
N MET A 1 13.66 3.96 26.47
CA MET A 1 13.71 3.38 25.12
C MET A 1 12.54 3.95 24.37
N ALA A 2 12.76 4.79 23.37
CA ALA A 2 11.69 5.25 22.49
C ALA A 2 11.18 4.05 21.73
N VAL A 3 9.93 3.62 21.98
CA VAL A 3 9.23 2.69 21.11
C VAL A 3 9.06 3.45 19.80
N SER A 4 9.90 3.18 18.83
CA SER A 4 9.70 3.57 17.44
C SER A 4 8.24 3.22 17.14
N ALA A 5 7.48 4.17 16.61
CA ALA A 5 6.17 3.86 16.04
C ALA A 5 6.45 2.90 14.88
N GLY A 6 6.37 1.58 15.16
CA GLY A 6 6.75 0.53 14.23
C GLY A 6 5.86 0.56 13.01
N PHE A 7 6.34 -0.02 11.90
CA PHE A 7 5.51 -0.24 10.74
C PHE A 7 4.36 -1.18 11.11
N LYS A 8 3.18 -0.91 10.54
CA LYS A 8 1.93 -1.62 10.87
C LYS A 8 1.07 -1.87 9.63
N VAL A 9 0.27 -2.92 9.69
CA VAL A 9 -0.67 -3.30 8.64
C VAL A 9 -2.06 -3.50 9.24
N SER A 10 -3.08 -3.03 8.54
CA SER A 10 -4.48 -3.21 8.95
C SER A 10 -4.84 -4.69 9.05
N ILE A 11 -5.45 -5.10 10.16
CA ILE A 11 -5.92 -6.47 10.37
C ILE A 11 -6.95 -6.88 9.32
N GLU A 12 -7.75 -5.94 8.82
CA GLU A 12 -8.67 -6.21 7.73
C GLU A 12 -7.94 -6.65 6.46
N ILE A 13 -6.85 -5.96 6.09
CA ILE A 13 -6.00 -6.34 4.95
C ILE A 13 -5.35 -7.70 5.20
N VAL A 14 -4.82 -7.95 6.40
CA VAL A 14 -4.22 -9.24 6.74
C VAL A 14 -5.21 -10.39 6.55
N LYS A 15 -6.45 -10.26 7.03
CA LYS A 15 -7.49 -11.27 6.83
C LYS A 15 -7.77 -11.53 5.35
N LYS A 16 -7.89 -10.47 4.54
CA LYS A 16 -8.08 -10.59 3.08
C LYS A 16 -6.90 -11.25 2.37
N VAL A 17 -5.67 -10.96 2.81
CA VAL A 17 -4.46 -11.63 2.29
C VAL A 17 -4.46 -13.12 2.62
N LEU A 18 -4.87 -13.51 3.83
CA LEU A 18 -4.99 -14.93 4.21
C LEU A 18 -6.06 -15.63 3.37
N ASP A 19 -7.23 -15.00 3.16
CA ASP A 19 -8.30 -15.56 2.34
C ASP A 19 -7.85 -15.70 0.88
N LEU A 20 -7.11 -14.75 0.37
CA LEU A 20 -6.50 -14.83 -0.95
C LEU A 20 -5.48 -15.97 -1.03
N GLY A 21 -4.62 -16.13 -0.03
CA GLY A 21 -3.68 -17.25 0.06
C GLY A 21 -4.38 -18.60 -0.06
N ARG A 22 -5.51 -18.79 0.65
CA ARG A 22 -6.32 -20.03 0.54
C ARG A 22 -6.82 -20.27 -0.88
N GLN A 23 -7.28 -19.22 -1.58
CA GLN A 23 -7.75 -19.32 -2.97
C GLN A 23 -6.64 -19.75 -3.93
N TYR A 24 -5.38 -19.42 -3.62
CA TYR A 24 -4.20 -19.78 -4.39
C TYR A 24 -3.47 -21.03 -3.87
N GLY A 25 -4.13 -21.84 -3.04
CA GLY A 25 -3.62 -23.14 -2.62
C GLY A 25 -2.59 -23.10 -1.49
N VAL A 26 -2.44 -21.96 -0.79
CA VAL A 26 -1.64 -21.88 0.42
C VAL A 26 -2.39 -22.53 1.57
N ASP A 27 -1.76 -23.47 2.29
CA ASP A 27 -2.31 -24.06 3.51
C ASP A 27 -2.20 -23.06 4.67
N VAL A 28 -3.06 -22.04 4.62
CA VAL A 28 -3.06 -20.96 5.61
C VAL A 28 -3.31 -21.49 7.02
N ASP A 29 -4.22 -22.44 7.20
CA ASP A 29 -4.56 -22.93 8.53
C ASP A 29 -3.44 -23.81 9.12
N GLY A 30 -2.76 -24.59 8.27
CA GLY A 30 -1.53 -25.29 8.63
C GLY A 30 -0.41 -24.33 9.03
N LEU A 31 -0.20 -23.25 8.26
CA LEU A 31 0.81 -22.23 8.58
C LEU A 31 0.53 -21.51 9.90
N LEU A 32 -0.71 -21.07 10.12
CA LEU A 32 -1.09 -20.39 11.37
C LEU A 32 -0.84 -21.29 12.59
N LYS A 33 -1.09 -22.60 12.45
CA LYS A 33 -0.87 -23.60 13.51
C LYS A 33 0.62 -23.93 13.70
N GLU A 34 1.34 -24.18 12.62
CA GLU A 34 2.76 -24.58 12.65
C GLU A 34 3.64 -23.51 13.32
N TYR A 35 3.38 -22.25 12.98
CA TYR A 35 4.15 -21.12 13.51
C TYR A 35 3.50 -20.45 14.75
N ASP A 36 2.46 -21.06 15.35
CA ASP A 36 1.62 -20.44 16.43
C ASP A 36 1.27 -18.97 16.12
N PHE A 37 1.06 -18.70 14.83
CA PHE A 37 0.80 -17.34 14.38
C PHE A 37 -0.62 -16.93 14.75
N ARG A 38 -0.72 -15.82 15.44
CA ARG A 38 -2.02 -15.24 15.84
C ARG A 38 -2.13 -13.84 15.28
N ILE A 39 -3.32 -13.50 14.78
CA ILE A 39 -3.63 -12.13 14.43
C ILE A 39 -3.77 -11.34 15.74
N GLN A 40 -2.67 -10.72 16.17
CA GLN A 40 -2.61 -9.97 17.42
C GLN A 40 -2.60 -8.48 17.14
N PRO A 41 -3.62 -7.75 17.62
CA PRO A 41 -3.65 -6.30 17.49
C PRO A 41 -2.49 -5.65 18.26
N ILE A 42 -2.02 -4.53 17.76
CA ILE A 42 -1.09 -3.66 18.50
C ILE A 42 -1.84 -3.14 19.74
N LYS A 43 -1.19 -3.22 20.92
CA LYS A 43 -1.75 -2.66 22.14
C LYS A 43 -1.98 -1.16 21.97
N GLY A 44 -3.22 -0.72 22.13
CA GLY A 44 -3.60 0.67 21.91
C GLY A 44 -3.96 1.04 20.46
N ASP A 45 -3.84 0.09 19.52
CA ASP A 45 -4.26 0.28 18.14
C ASP A 45 -4.86 -1.01 17.55
N PRO A 46 -6.10 -1.37 17.97
CA PRO A 46 -6.69 -2.68 17.68
C PRO A 46 -7.01 -2.92 16.21
N ALA A 47 -6.92 -1.91 15.36
CA ALA A 47 -7.15 -2.04 13.92
C ALA A 47 -5.91 -2.56 13.17
N TYR A 48 -4.74 -2.60 13.80
CA TYR A 48 -3.48 -2.93 13.15
C TYR A 48 -2.71 -4.01 13.92
N MET A 49 -1.82 -4.68 13.19
CA MET A 49 -0.79 -5.55 13.74
C MET A 49 0.60 -5.14 13.27
N PRO A 50 1.69 -5.57 13.94
CA PRO A 50 3.05 -5.24 13.56
C PRO A 50 3.36 -5.71 12.14
N ALA A 51 4.07 -4.89 11.37
CA ALA A 51 4.43 -5.26 10.00
C ALA A 51 5.42 -6.42 9.94
N GLU A 52 6.29 -6.56 10.94
CA GLU A 52 7.23 -7.68 11.04
C GLU A 52 6.52 -9.05 11.08
N ASP A 53 5.42 -9.14 11.81
CA ASP A 53 4.60 -10.36 11.85
C ASP A 53 3.95 -10.64 10.49
N VAL A 54 3.51 -9.58 9.80
CA VAL A 54 2.93 -9.68 8.45
C VAL A 54 4.00 -10.05 7.42
N GLU A 55 5.20 -9.47 7.49
CA GLU A 55 6.32 -9.83 6.63
C GLU A 55 6.70 -11.30 6.80
N PHE A 56 6.76 -11.78 8.04
CA PHE A 56 7.03 -13.20 8.31
C PHE A 56 5.95 -14.10 7.71
N MET A 57 4.68 -13.79 7.94
CA MET A 57 3.55 -14.53 7.38
C MET A 57 3.57 -14.55 5.84
N LEU A 58 3.82 -13.41 5.21
CA LEU A 58 3.96 -13.31 3.75
C LEU A 58 5.16 -14.11 3.24
N SER A 59 6.31 -14.05 3.94
CA SER A 59 7.52 -14.81 3.54
C SER A 59 7.25 -16.31 3.51
N VAL A 60 6.53 -16.84 4.48
CA VAL A 60 6.20 -18.27 4.53
C VAL A 60 5.11 -18.62 3.50
N GLY A 61 4.03 -17.85 3.43
CA GLY A 61 2.91 -18.13 2.54
C GLY A 61 3.27 -18.03 1.06
N LEU A 62 3.99 -16.98 0.67
CA LEU A 62 4.43 -16.80 -0.73
C LEU A 62 5.38 -17.90 -1.21
N ARG A 63 6.19 -18.49 -0.30
CA ARG A 63 7.09 -19.61 -0.63
C ARG A 63 6.34 -20.93 -0.85
N GLN A 64 5.13 -21.08 -0.34
CA GLN A 64 4.29 -22.24 -0.62
C GLN A 64 3.62 -22.18 -1.99
N MET A 65 3.49 -21.01 -2.58
CA MET A 65 2.96 -20.88 -3.93
C MET A 65 3.95 -21.49 -4.93
N SER A 66 3.45 -22.36 -5.80
CA SER A 66 4.24 -22.96 -6.90
C SER A 66 4.43 -21.99 -8.08
N ASP A 67 4.46 -20.69 -7.79
CA ASP A 67 4.58 -19.60 -8.75
C ASP A 67 5.90 -18.85 -8.50
N PRO A 68 6.74 -18.63 -9.51
CA PRO A 68 7.99 -17.87 -9.36
C PRO A 68 7.75 -16.38 -9.11
N LEU A 69 6.55 -15.86 -9.45
CA LEU A 69 6.17 -14.45 -9.35
C LEU A 69 4.82 -14.24 -8.65
N PRO A 70 4.61 -14.81 -7.46
CA PRO A 70 3.30 -14.78 -6.79
C PRO A 70 2.79 -13.35 -6.58
N GLY A 71 3.66 -12.36 -6.33
CA GLY A 71 3.25 -10.96 -6.19
C GLY A 71 2.64 -10.39 -7.46
N LEU A 72 3.19 -10.71 -8.62
CA LEU A 72 2.66 -10.25 -9.89
C LEU A 72 1.34 -10.93 -10.22
N THR A 73 1.26 -12.26 -10.04
CA THR A 73 0.04 -13.06 -10.24
C THR A 73 -1.10 -12.57 -9.35
N LEU A 74 -0.82 -12.32 -8.07
CA LEU A 74 -1.81 -11.76 -7.15
C LEU A 74 -2.27 -10.37 -7.56
N GLY A 75 -1.40 -9.55 -8.16
CA GLY A 75 -1.74 -8.22 -8.69
C GLY A 75 -2.80 -8.25 -9.78
N VAL A 76 -2.80 -9.30 -10.62
CA VAL A 76 -3.79 -9.47 -11.71
C VAL A 76 -5.21 -9.69 -11.19
N VAL A 77 -5.38 -10.32 -10.02
CA VAL A 77 -6.67 -10.91 -9.63
C VAL A 77 -7.36 -10.19 -8.47
N SER A 78 -6.66 -9.41 -7.66
CA SER A 78 -7.14 -9.12 -6.30
C SER A 78 -7.28 -7.67 -5.87
N GLN A 79 -7.14 -6.70 -6.78
CA GLN A 79 -7.11 -5.28 -6.40
C GLN A 79 -8.33 -4.81 -5.61
N GLN A 80 -9.55 -5.10 -6.09
CA GLN A 80 -10.79 -4.70 -5.41
C GLN A 80 -11.01 -5.46 -4.09
N GLN A 81 -10.67 -6.75 -4.09
CA GLN A 81 -10.85 -7.60 -2.90
C GLN A 81 -9.95 -7.14 -1.76
N LEU A 82 -8.69 -6.79 -2.05
CA LEU A 82 -7.74 -6.38 -1.02
C LEU A 82 -8.02 -4.98 -0.49
N PHE A 83 -8.13 -4.00 -1.38
CA PHE A 83 -8.15 -2.60 -0.97
C PHE A 83 -9.54 -2.04 -0.64
N GLY A 84 -10.62 -2.78 -0.94
CA GLY A 84 -11.98 -2.44 -0.51
C GLY A 84 -12.37 -0.98 -0.73
N LEU A 85 -12.62 -0.25 0.36
CA LEU A 85 -13.04 1.16 0.32
C LEU A 85 -12.08 2.05 -0.49
N VAL A 86 -10.76 1.84 -0.35
CA VAL A 86 -9.76 2.65 -1.08
C VAL A 86 -9.86 2.40 -2.59
N ALA A 87 -10.06 1.14 -3.00
CA ALA A 87 -10.21 0.79 -4.42
C ALA A 87 -11.52 1.38 -5.00
N PHE A 88 -12.63 1.33 -4.26
CA PHE A 88 -13.89 1.93 -4.71
C PHE A 88 -13.80 3.45 -4.83
N LEU A 89 -13.17 4.14 -3.87
CA LEU A 89 -12.93 5.57 -3.94
C LEU A 89 -12.06 5.94 -5.14
N ALA A 90 -11.01 5.18 -5.40
CA ALA A 90 -10.16 5.37 -6.56
C ALA A 90 -10.97 5.29 -7.87
N GLN A 91 -11.77 4.22 -8.03
CA GLN A 91 -12.58 3.98 -9.23
C GLN A 91 -13.70 4.99 -9.44
N THR A 92 -14.26 5.57 -8.39
CA THR A 92 -15.34 6.56 -8.49
C THR A 92 -14.84 8.00 -8.59
N SER A 93 -13.54 8.23 -8.54
CA SER A 93 -12.90 9.55 -8.66
C SER A 93 -13.10 10.13 -10.06
N SER A 94 -13.12 11.46 -10.18
CA SER A 94 -13.38 12.16 -11.44
C SER A 94 -12.24 12.04 -12.45
N THR A 95 -10.99 12.12 -11.97
CA THR A 95 -9.77 12.05 -12.80
C THR A 95 -8.75 11.08 -12.22
N VAL A 96 -7.75 10.71 -13.02
CA VAL A 96 -6.61 9.90 -12.57
C VAL A 96 -5.88 10.61 -11.43
N GLY A 97 -5.64 11.91 -11.51
CA GLY A 97 -5.01 12.68 -10.44
C GLY A 97 -5.78 12.59 -9.14
N ALA A 98 -7.10 12.85 -9.18
CA ALA A 98 -7.98 12.73 -8.00
C ALA A 98 -7.97 11.29 -7.41
N CYS A 99 -7.93 10.27 -8.28
CA CYS A 99 -7.80 8.88 -7.87
C CYS A 99 -6.49 8.63 -7.11
N LEU A 100 -5.35 9.07 -7.65
CA LEU A 100 -4.03 8.91 -7.04
C LEU A 100 -3.92 9.68 -5.71
N GLU A 101 -4.48 10.89 -5.63
CA GLU A 101 -4.56 11.68 -4.40
C GLU A 101 -5.33 10.93 -3.30
N LYS A 102 -6.47 10.31 -3.65
CA LYS A 102 -7.25 9.51 -2.70
C LYS A 102 -6.48 8.29 -2.20
N ILE A 103 -5.77 7.60 -3.07
CA ILE A 103 -4.91 6.46 -2.68
C ILE A 103 -3.87 6.93 -1.67
N MET A 104 -3.11 8.00 -1.97
CA MET A 104 -2.08 8.53 -1.08
C MET A 104 -2.65 8.99 0.27
N GLN A 105 -3.82 9.64 0.26
CA GLN A 105 -4.50 10.09 1.47
C GLN A 105 -4.95 8.93 2.35
N LEU A 106 -5.38 7.81 1.75
CA LEU A 106 -6.01 6.69 2.44
C LEU A 106 -5.06 5.52 2.70
N GLU A 107 -3.81 5.56 2.22
CA GLU A 107 -2.78 4.55 2.54
C GLU A 107 -2.71 4.21 4.04
N PRO A 108 -2.79 5.18 4.98
CA PRO A 108 -2.75 4.86 6.40
C PRO A 108 -3.86 3.92 6.87
N LEU A 109 -5.00 3.85 6.17
CA LEU A 109 -6.07 2.87 6.47
C LEU A 109 -5.67 1.44 6.14
N ILE A 110 -4.70 1.27 5.24
CA ILE A 110 -4.18 -0.03 4.79
C ILE A 110 -2.95 -0.41 5.61
N SER A 111 -1.91 0.43 5.52
CA SER A 111 -0.62 0.18 6.20
C SER A 111 0.28 1.40 6.08
N ASN A 112 1.42 1.35 6.78
CA ASN A 112 2.55 2.27 6.58
C ASN A 112 3.85 1.53 6.22
N ILE A 113 3.76 0.30 5.67
CA ILE A 113 4.91 -0.45 5.15
C ILE A 113 5.50 0.11 3.85
N GLY A 114 4.83 1.09 3.29
CA GLY A 114 5.28 1.90 2.17
C GLY A 114 4.57 3.24 2.17
N LYS A 115 5.09 4.17 1.37
CA LYS A 115 4.48 5.48 1.15
C LYS A 115 4.51 5.81 -0.33
N THR A 116 3.35 6.16 -0.87
CA THR A 116 3.19 6.61 -2.25
C THR A 116 3.35 8.12 -2.34
N CYS A 117 4.06 8.58 -3.35
CA CYS A 117 4.11 9.99 -3.72
C CYS A 117 4.03 10.13 -5.24
N LEU A 118 3.47 11.25 -5.69
CA LEU A 118 3.37 11.64 -7.09
C LEU A 118 4.33 12.81 -7.32
N GLU A 119 5.27 12.63 -8.23
CA GLU A 119 6.25 13.64 -8.60
C GLU A 119 6.13 13.98 -10.08
N TYR A 120 6.49 15.21 -10.44
CA TYR A 120 6.41 15.71 -11.81
C TYR A 120 7.77 16.16 -12.31
N SER A 121 8.02 15.90 -13.60
CA SER A 121 9.10 16.43 -14.40
C SER A 121 8.53 16.96 -15.73
N PRO A 122 9.30 17.68 -16.56
CA PRO A 122 8.77 18.23 -17.81
C PRO A 122 8.14 17.17 -18.71
N GLY A 123 6.81 17.23 -18.86
CA GLY A 123 6.02 16.31 -19.69
C GLY A 123 5.72 14.93 -19.09
N GLU A 124 6.23 14.62 -17.92
CA GLU A 124 6.14 13.31 -17.29
C GLU A 124 5.67 13.41 -15.83
N ALA A 125 4.88 12.43 -15.40
CA ALA A 125 4.56 12.17 -14.01
C ALA A 125 5.09 10.80 -13.60
N GLN A 126 5.50 10.66 -12.34
CA GLN A 126 5.95 9.42 -11.77
C GLN A 126 5.28 9.15 -10.44
N LEU A 127 4.66 7.99 -10.32
CA LEU A 127 4.11 7.51 -9.07
C LEU A 127 5.15 6.61 -8.40
N ILE A 128 5.68 7.06 -7.27
CA ILE A 128 6.78 6.41 -6.56
C ILE A 128 6.24 5.73 -5.31
N TRP A 129 6.63 4.50 -5.06
CA TRP A 129 6.37 3.81 -3.81
C TRP A 129 7.65 3.60 -3.01
N HIS A 130 7.76 4.29 -1.90
CA HIS A 130 8.86 4.15 -0.93
C HIS A 130 8.58 2.95 -0.03
N CYS A 131 9.25 1.85 -0.30
CA CYS A 131 9.05 0.57 0.40
C CYS A 131 9.85 0.52 1.70
N HIS A 132 9.22 0.13 2.79
CA HIS A 132 9.82 -0.04 4.12
C HIS A 132 9.97 -1.51 4.54
N ILE A 133 9.52 -2.45 3.71
CA ILE A 133 9.65 -3.90 3.94
C ILE A 133 11.11 -4.30 4.03
N GLN A 134 11.47 -5.06 5.07
CA GLN A 134 12.86 -5.44 5.34
C GLN A 134 13.25 -6.76 4.68
N ASP A 135 12.36 -7.77 4.66
CA ASP A 135 12.63 -9.05 3.99
C ASP A 135 12.75 -8.83 2.47
N PRO A 136 13.91 -9.11 1.84
CA PRO A 136 14.11 -8.88 0.40
C PRO A 136 13.18 -9.70 -0.49
N PHE A 137 12.80 -10.92 -0.06
CA PHE A 137 11.88 -11.77 -0.81
C PHE A 137 10.46 -11.17 -0.78
N VAL A 138 9.95 -10.84 0.39
CA VAL A 138 8.63 -10.18 0.53
C VAL A 138 8.61 -8.85 -0.22
N ARG A 139 9.67 -8.04 -0.09
CA ARG A 139 9.82 -6.76 -0.80
C ARG A 139 9.70 -6.92 -2.31
N THR A 140 10.33 -7.94 -2.89
CA THR A 140 10.25 -8.23 -4.32
C THR A 140 8.81 -8.48 -4.76
N HIS A 141 8.09 -9.33 -4.05
CA HIS A 141 6.73 -9.70 -4.43
C HIS A 141 5.70 -8.62 -4.13
N VAL A 142 5.78 -7.98 -2.97
CA VAL A 142 4.88 -6.84 -2.63
C VAL A 142 5.15 -5.65 -3.54
N GLY A 143 6.42 -5.34 -3.86
CA GLY A 143 6.77 -4.28 -4.81
C GLY A 143 6.22 -4.55 -6.21
N SER A 144 6.35 -5.78 -6.71
CA SER A 144 5.79 -6.19 -8.00
C SER A 144 4.26 -6.08 -8.01
N PHE A 145 3.60 -6.50 -6.94
CA PHE A 145 2.15 -6.38 -6.74
C PHE A 145 1.69 -4.92 -6.78
N ILE A 146 2.33 -4.05 -6.02
CA ILE A 146 1.97 -2.62 -5.92
C ILE A 146 2.16 -1.92 -7.26
N LEU A 147 3.31 -2.12 -7.92
CA LEU A 147 3.56 -1.47 -9.21
C LEU A 147 2.62 -1.97 -10.31
N PHE A 148 2.30 -3.27 -10.30
CA PHE A 148 1.31 -3.81 -11.24
C PHE A 148 -0.08 -3.19 -10.98
N THR A 149 -0.48 -3.05 -9.72
CA THR A 149 -1.73 -2.39 -9.33
C THR A 149 -1.78 -0.95 -9.84
N TYR A 150 -0.72 -0.17 -9.66
CA TYR A 150 -0.64 1.20 -10.19
C TYR A 150 -0.68 1.26 -11.70
N THR A 151 0.05 0.37 -12.37
CA THR A 151 0.05 0.29 -13.84
C THR A 151 -1.35 -0.01 -14.37
N GLN A 152 -2.05 -0.98 -13.78
CA GLN A 152 -3.42 -1.31 -14.18
C GLN A 152 -4.39 -0.15 -13.92
N LEU A 153 -4.28 0.50 -12.77
CA LEU A 153 -5.13 1.64 -12.44
C LEU A 153 -5.01 2.77 -13.48
N ILE A 154 -3.78 3.14 -13.84
CA ILE A 154 -3.51 4.21 -14.80
C ILE A 154 -3.90 3.80 -16.22
N ASN A 155 -3.59 2.57 -16.65
CA ASN A 155 -3.83 2.11 -18.02
C ASN A 155 -5.30 1.77 -18.28
N THR A 156 -6.02 1.18 -17.34
CA THR A 156 -7.40 0.73 -17.55
C THR A 156 -8.45 1.68 -17.00
N GLY A 157 -8.04 2.61 -16.13
CA GLY A 157 -8.93 3.59 -15.52
C GLY A 157 -9.50 4.62 -16.50
N THR A 158 -8.93 4.76 -17.69
CA THR A 158 -9.32 5.75 -18.70
C THR A 158 -9.60 5.11 -20.05
N GLN A 159 -10.19 5.88 -20.99
CA GLN A 159 -10.35 5.44 -22.39
C GLN A 159 -9.09 5.62 -23.24
N ALA A 160 -8.06 6.27 -22.70
CA ALA A 160 -6.83 6.54 -23.45
C ALA A 160 -5.94 5.29 -23.65
N GLY A 161 -6.26 4.19 -22.96
CA GLY A 161 -5.53 2.94 -23.07
C GLY A 161 -4.20 2.96 -22.34
N HIS A 162 -3.14 2.45 -22.97
CA HIS A 162 -1.84 2.24 -22.35
C HIS A 162 -1.07 3.56 -22.17
N LEU A 163 -1.02 4.05 -20.96
CA LEU A 163 -0.40 5.32 -20.57
C LEU A 163 0.97 5.14 -19.89
N VAL A 164 1.11 4.07 -19.07
CA VAL A 164 2.39 3.78 -18.41
C VAL A 164 3.41 3.34 -19.45
N HIS A 165 4.48 4.09 -19.57
CA HIS A 165 5.50 3.85 -20.60
C HIS A 165 6.81 3.26 -20.07
N GLU A 166 7.04 3.26 -18.75
CA GLU A 166 8.19 2.63 -18.10
C GLU A 166 7.88 2.29 -16.64
N VAL A 167 8.45 1.17 -16.15
CA VAL A 167 8.32 0.72 -14.75
C VAL A 167 9.70 0.44 -14.18
N HIS A 168 9.96 0.93 -12.98
CA HIS A 168 11.21 0.74 -12.26
C HIS A 168 11.01 -0.12 -11.01
N MET A 169 11.71 -1.26 -10.96
CA MET A 169 11.75 -2.19 -9.85
C MET A 169 12.99 -1.93 -8.99
N ALA A 170 12.83 -1.76 -7.69
CA ALA A 170 13.95 -1.56 -6.78
C ALA A 170 14.69 -2.85 -6.43
N HIS A 171 14.14 -4.00 -6.78
CA HIS A 171 14.80 -5.30 -6.60
C HIS A 171 15.67 -5.70 -7.79
N PRO A 172 16.58 -6.68 -7.63
CA PRO A 172 17.40 -7.19 -8.71
C PRO A 172 16.60 -7.83 -9.84
N ALA A 173 17.15 -7.77 -11.06
CA ALA A 173 16.56 -8.46 -12.20
C ALA A 173 16.53 -9.97 -11.96
N PRO A 174 15.46 -10.67 -12.38
CA PRO A 174 15.47 -12.13 -12.48
C PRO A 174 16.64 -12.62 -13.32
N LYS A 175 17.23 -13.76 -12.94
CA LYS A 175 18.38 -14.32 -13.65
C LYS A 175 17.98 -15.03 -14.94
N ASP A 176 16.80 -15.59 -14.98
CA ASP A 176 16.30 -16.32 -16.14
C ASP A 176 15.44 -15.44 -17.05
N ARG A 177 15.54 -15.75 -18.35
CA ARG A 177 14.85 -14.98 -19.40
C ARG A 177 13.32 -15.16 -19.35
N ALA A 178 12.85 -16.34 -18.97
CA ALA A 178 11.42 -16.61 -18.94
C ALA A 178 10.71 -15.71 -17.92
N THR A 179 11.28 -15.56 -16.74
CA THR A 179 10.76 -14.67 -15.68
C THR A 179 10.83 -13.20 -16.11
N LEU A 180 11.90 -12.77 -16.81
CA LEU A 180 11.98 -11.42 -17.37
C LEU A 180 10.88 -11.15 -18.42
N ASP A 181 10.59 -12.13 -19.27
CA ASP A 181 9.53 -12.01 -20.27
C ASP A 181 8.13 -11.94 -19.62
N VAL A 182 7.91 -12.62 -18.49
CA VAL A 182 6.66 -12.48 -17.72
C VAL A 182 6.48 -11.04 -17.22
N TYR A 183 7.52 -10.41 -16.68
CA TYR A 183 7.45 -8.99 -16.27
C TYR A 183 7.11 -8.08 -17.46
N ARG A 184 7.82 -8.23 -18.58
CA ARG A 184 7.58 -7.42 -19.78
C ARG A 184 6.17 -7.56 -20.31
N ASN A 185 5.66 -8.78 -20.35
CA ASN A 185 4.29 -9.05 -20.83
C ASN A 185 3.24 -8.48 -19.87
N ALA A 186 3.45 -8.61 -18.55
CA ALA A 186 2.51 -8.13 -17.55
C ALA A 186 2.39 -6.61 -17.56
N PHE A 187 3.52 -5.89 -17.61
CA PHE A 187 3.53 -4.43 -17.63
C PHE A 187 3.30 -3.84 -19.02
N ASN A 188 3.56 -4.60 -20.09
CA ASN A 188 3.48 -4.17 -21.49
C ASN A 188 4.28 -2.90 -21.78
N CYS A 189 5.37 -2.68 -21.07
CA CYS A 189 6.32 -1.58 -21.24
C CYS A 189 7.71 -2.02 -20.75
N PRO A 190 8.78 -1.23 -21.01
CA PRO A 190 10.09 -1.45 -20.42
C PRO A 190 10.06 -1.55 -18.92
N VAL A 191 10.74 -2.58 -18.36
CA VAL A 191 10.89 -2.78 -16.90
C VAL A 191 12.38 -2.68 -16.57
N ILE A 192 12.73 -1.69 -15.76
CA ILE A 192 14.10 -1.39 -15.31
C ILE A 192 14.27 -1.93 -13.88
N PHE A 193 15.21 -2.83 -13.70
CA PHE A 193 15.54 -3.41 -12.38
C PHE A 193 16.73 -2.71 -11.71
N ASN A 194 16.96 -2.98 -10.43
CA ASN A 194 17.97 -2.34 -9.59
C ASN A 194 17.82 -0.82 -9.50
N ALA A 195 16.62 -0.30 -9.63
CA ALA A 195 16.34 1.10 -9.46
C ALA A 195 16.39 1.51 -7.99
N ARG A 196 16.53 2.80 -7.73
CA ARG A 196 16.55 3.35 -6.36
C ARG A 196 15.21 3.16 -5.63
N HIS A 197 14.09 3.32 -6.38
CA HIS A 197 12.73 3.23 -5.86
C HIS A 197 11.85 2.43 -6.80
N TYR A 198 10.77 1.87 -6.27
CA TYR A 198 9.68 1.35 -7.06
C TYR A 198 8.89 2.52 -7.65
N ARG A 199 8.72 2.58 -8.98
CA ARG A 199 7.95 3.65 -9.61
C ARG A 199 7.39 3.26 -10.97
N VAL A 200 6.30 3.91 -11.34
CA VAL A 200 5.71 3.88 -12.69
C VAL A 200 5.76 5.27 -13.29
N LEU A 201 6.09 5.35 -14.58
CA LEU A 201 6.25 6.59 -15.33
C LEU A 201 5.16 6.68 -16.40
N PHE A 202 4.53 7.86 -16.51
CA PHE A 202 3.44 8.11 -17.45
C PHE A 202 3.39 9.60 -17.82
N PRO A 203 2.71 9.99 -18.95
CA PRO A 203 2.59 11.40 -19.34
C PRO A 203 1.94 12.23 -18.24
N ALA A 204 2.48 13.42 -17.94
CA ALA A 204 1.93 14.32 -16.92
C ALA A 204 0.46 14.68 -17.18
N THR A 205 0.07 14.77 -18.47
CA THR A 205 -1.33 15.05 -18.88
C THR A 205 -2.31 13.94 -18.52
N ALA A 206 -1.82 12.74 -18.21
CA ALA A 206 -2.69 11.62 -17.83
C ALA A 206 -3.46 11.88 -16.52
N VAL A 207 -2.94 12.74 -15.63
CA VAL A 207 -3.60 13.06 -14.35
C VAL A 207 -4.95 13.77 -14.55
N ASP A 208 -5.11 14.48 -15.68
CA ASP A 208 -6.33 15.22 -16.01
C ASP A 208 -7.37 14.37 -16.75
N LEU A 209 -7.01 13.15 -17.15
CA LEU A 209 -7.92 12.25 -17.84
C LEU A 209 -9.04 11.76 -16.91
N SER A 210 -10.25 11.74 -17.43
CA SER A 210 -11.42 11.24 -16.71
C SER A 210 -11.34 9.74 -16.48
N VAL A 211 -11.73 9.31 -15.29
CA VAL A 211 -11.88 7.89 -14.94
C VAL A 211 -13.17 7.35 -15.54
N ASN A 212 -13.12 6.19 -16.20
CA ASN A 212 -14.27 5.59 -16.91
C ASN A 212 -15.48 5.31 -16.02
N THR A 213 -15.21 4.98 -14.75
CA THR A 213 -16.19 4.60 -13.73
C THR A 213 -16.50 5.72 -12.76
N ALA A 214 -16.15 6.98 -13.11
CA ALA A 214 -16.38 8.15 -12.27
C ALA A 214 -17.85 8.27 -11.86
N ASP A 215 -18.09 8.37 -10.55
CA ASP A 215 -19.39 8.57 -9.96
C ASP A 215 -19.26 9.58 -8.79
N PRO A 216 -19.53 10.87 -9.04
CA PRO A 216 -19.34 11.91 -8.02
C PRO A 216 -20.21 11.72 -6.79
N MET A 217 -21.45 11.19 -6.94
CA MET A 217 -22.35 10.96 -5.81
C MET A 217 -21.83 9.84 -4.92
N LEU A 218 -21.49 8.69 -5.50
CA LEU A 218 -20.92 7.56 -4.77
C LEU A 218 -19.57 7.94 -4.15
N ASN A 219 -18.71 8.66 -4.89
CA ASN A 219 -17.42 9.11 -4.39
C ASN A 219 -17.57 9.99 -3.13
N THR A 220 -18.53 10.92 -3.11
CA THR A 220 -18.78 11.76 -1.94
C THR A 220 -19.14 10.93 -0.71
N VAL A 221 -20.08 10.00 -0.84
CA VAL A 221 -20.50 9.13 0.29
C VAL A 221 -19.36 8.29 0.81
N LEU A 222 -18.58 7.69 -0.10
CA LEU A 222 -17.43 6.87 0.27
C LEU A 222 -16.30 7.71 0.91
N ALA A 223 -16.08 8.94 0.41
CA ALA A 223 -15.07 9.86 0.95
C ALA A 223 -15.41 10.31 2.38
N GLU A 224 -16.68 10.62 2.65
CA GLU A 224 -17.13 10.95 4.01
C GLU A 224 -16.92 9.76 4.97
N HIS A 225 -17.22 8.55 4.52
CA HIS A 225 -16.98 7.35 5.33
C HIS A 225 -15.49 7.12 5.58
N ALA A 226 -14.66 7.25 4.55
CA ALA A 226 -13.20 7.11 4.68
C ALA A 226 -12.60 8.16 5.63
N GLN A 227 -13.08 9.40 5.55
CA GLN A 227 -12.64 10.46 6.44
C GLN A 227 -12.97 10.15 7.90
N LYS A 228 -14.18 9.66 8.20
CA LYS A 228 -14.55 9.23 9.56
C LYS A 228 -13.63 8.12 10.07
N LEU A 229 -13.32 7.14 9.23
CA LEU A 229 -12.38 6.08 9.61
C LEU A 229 -10.97 6.61 9.90
N LEU A 230 -10.48 7.58 9.11
CA LEU A 230 -9.19 8.22 9.38
C LEU A 230 -9.20 8.97 10.72
N GLU A 231 -10.24 9.74 10.99
CA GLU A 231 -10.41 10.47 12.25
C GLU A 231 -10.51 9.54 13.46
N GLU A 232 -11.29 8.46 13.34
CA GLU A 232 -11.38 7.43 14.39
C GLU A 232 -10.04 6.78 14.68
N ARG A 233 -9.25 6.49 13.64
CA ARG A 233 -7.91 5.89 13.77
C ARG A 233 -6.82 6.89 14.19
N ALA A 234 -7.03 8.19 14.00
CA ALA A 234 -6.14 9.23 14.48
C ALA A 234 -6.35 9.56 15.97
N LYS A 235 -7.48 9.14 16.56
CA LYS A 235 -7.72 9.34 17.99
C LYS A 235 -6.72 8.53 18.81
N PRO A 236 -6.07 9.15 19.81
CA PRO A 236 -5.15 8.43 20.68
C PRO A 236 -5.92 7.31 21.40
N ALA A 237 -5.40 6.09 21.33
CA ALA A 237 -6.01 4.92 21.92
C ALA A 237 -5.89 4.89 23.47
N SER A 238 -5.05 5.77 24.04
CA SER A 238 -4.85 5.90 25.48
C SER A 238 -4.39 7.31 25.85
N PHE A 239 -4.57 7.67 27.12
CA PHE A 239 -4.02 8.93 27.69
C PHE A 239 -2.50 9.07 27.45
N THR A 240 -1.77 7.96 27.43
CA THR A 240 -0.32 7.96 27.15
C THR A 240 -0.03 8.31 25.68
N ASP A 241 -0.87 7.89 24.73
CA ASP A 241 -0.70 8.20 23.31
C ASP A 241 -1.14 9.64 23.02
N GLU A 242 -2.14 10.13 23.71
CA GLU A 242 -2.53 11.54 23.70
C GLU A 242 -1.39 12.43 24.17
N GLY A 243 -0.76 12.08 25.32
CA GLY A 243 0.43 12.75 25.82
C GLY A 243 1.60 12.74 24.84
N ARG A 244 1.82 11.65 24.12
CA ARG A 244 2.86 11.57 23.08
C ARG A 244 2.58 12.49 21.89
N LEU A 245 1.35 12.56 21.41
CA LEU A 245 0.96 13.46 20.33
C LEU A 245 1.14 14.93 20.74
N HIS A 246 0.77 15.28 21.95
CA HIS A 246 0.98 16.63 22.49
C HIS A 246 2.47 16.96 22.63
N ILE A 247 3.29 16.02 23.11
CA ILE A 247 4.75 16.19 23.19
C ILE A 247 5.36 16.36 21.80
N GLN A 248 4.94 15.57 20.79
CA GLN A 248 5.44 15.72 19.43
C GLN A 248 5.10 17.09 18.83
N LYS A 249 3.89 17.59 19.06
CA LYS A 249 3.47 18.91 18.61
C LYS A 249 4.29 20.03 19.29
N LEU A 250 4.47 19.93 20.60
CA LEU A 250 5.28 20.88 21.34
C LEU A 250 6.78 20.85 20.96
N LEU A 251 7.30 19.67 20.56
CA LEU A 251 8.65 19.52 20.01
C LEU A 251 8.82 20.25 18.67
N GLN A 252 7.84 20.17 17.79
CA GLN A 252 7.84 20.89 16.52
C GLN A 252 7.77 22.40 16.72
N ASP A 253 7.04 22.85 17.74
CA ASP A 253 6.88 24.28 18.08
C ASP A 253 8.03 24.81 18.99
N GLY A 254 9.00 23.95 19.38
CA GLY A 254 10.14 24.34 20.22
C GLY A 254 9.79 24.64 21.70
N ASN A 255 8.60 24.22 22.16
CA ASN A 255 8.00 24.65 23.43
C ASN A 255 7.70 23.47 24.40
N VAL A 256 8.59 22.50 24.48
CA VAL A 256 8.40 21.33 25.37
C VAL A 256 8.74 21.69 26.80
N SER A 257 7.71 21.78 27.66
CA SER A 257 7.87 21.82 29.12
C SER A 257 6.86 20.89 29.79
N ARG A 258 7.11 20.50 31.03
CA ARG A 258 6.15 19.69 31.82
C ARG A 258 4.79 20.38 31.96
N GLU A 259 4.84 21.70 32.17
CA GLU A 259 3.69 22.57 32.33
C GLU A 259 2.85 22.62 31.04
N ASN A 260 3.50 22.77 29.89
CA ASN A 260 2.83 22.84 28.59
C ASN A 260 2.20 21.48 28.20
N VAL A 261 2.86 20.37 28.52
CA VAL A 261 2.29 19.03 28.32
C VAL A 261 1.08 18.80 29.23
N ALA A 262 1.18 19.18 30.50
CA ALA A 262 0.09 19.03 31.47
C ALA A 262 -1.12 19.93 31.15
N ALA A 263 -0.91 21.08 30.52
CA ALA A 263 -2.00 21.99 30.13
C ALA A 263 -2.77 21.52 28.88
N MET A 264 -2.20 20.57 28.11
CA MET A 264 -2.82 20.01 26.91
C MET A 264 -3.49 18.65 27.12
N LEU A 265 -3.26 18.01 28.28
CA LEU A 265 -3.90 16.78 28.72
C LEU A 265 -5.09 17.06 29.63
#